data_ad5a40f23b9e637233cb4090a9dcad10
#
_entry.id   ad5a40f23b9e637233cb4090a9dcad10
#
_cell.length_a   1.000
_cell.length_b   1.000
_cell.length_c   1.000
_cell.angle_alpha   90.00
_cell.angle_beta   90.00
_cell.angle_gamma   90.00
#
_symmetry.space_group_name_H-M   'P 1'
#
loop_
_entity.id
_entity.type
_entity.pdbx_description
1 polymer ?
#
loop_
_entity_poly.entity_id
_entity_poly.type
_entity_poly.pdbx_seq_one_letter_code
_entity_poly.pdbx_strand_id
1 'polypeptide(L)'
;MKKSEKPIGKIKVKKSIFKRLFFHILVLFILAVIVSGTLNCIENIQRTRRFTRQLTESALKVATETFERCDINALLDNPDSEEYRKAVKTLRWICQTNHLEYMYIYIPNFDENKVTYVMTVADDDSENENVLNVRSAGAEVDHGLWDAEKEAWENPNLVTAYEYQNDSFGSFYTAFSAIQGKYGKPVALIGADYSLTQIYTEIIFYTAMRLSLIHI
;
A
#
# COMPACT_ATOMS: atom_id res chain seq x y z
N MET A 1 39.57 -67.20 47.30
CA MET A 1 39.62 -65.72 47.04
C MET A 1 38.93 -65.46 45.73
N LYS A 2 37.66 -64.88 45.74
CA LYS A 2 36.92 -64.47 44.55
C LYS A 2 37.23 -62.98 44.29
N LYS A 3 37.86 -62.66 43.14
CA LYS A 3 38.05 -61.31 42.69
C LYS A 3 36.71 -60.75 42.26
N SER A 4 36.27 -59.64 42.92
CA SER A 4 35.14 -58.87 42.56
C SER A 4 35.51 -58.00 41.35
N GLU A 5 34.93 -58.26 40.16
CA GLU A 5 35.01 -57.39 39.00
C GLU A 5 34.04 -56.22 39.18
N LYS A 6 34.58 -54.99 39.18
CA LYS A 6 33.80 -53.79 39.21
C LYS A 6 33.13 -53.55 37.81
N PRO A 7 31.85 -53.24 37.72
CA PRO A 7 31.20 -53.00 36.44
C PRO A 7 31.70 -51.70 35.84
N ILE A 8 32.12 -51.78 34.60
CA ILE A 8 32.76 -50.76 33.79
C ILE A 8 31.74 -49.63 33.44
N GLY A 9 32.17 -48.41 33.71
CA GLY A 9 31.38 -47.18 33.52
C GLY A 9 31.03 -46.81 32.08
N LYS A 10 30.56 -47.75 31.24
CA LYS A 10 30.18 -47.49 29.82
C LYS A 10 28.85 -46.73 29.61
N ILE A 11 28.00 -46.60 30.61
CA ILE A 11 26.65 -46.04 30.45
C ILE A 11 26.64 -44.49 30.50
N LYS A 12 27.55 -43.84 31.23
CA LYS A 12 27.60 -42.37 31.34
C LYS A 12 28.08 -41.67 30.08
N VAL A 13 28.99 -42.30 29.32
CA VAL A 13 29.57 -41.72 28.10
C VAL A 13 28.53 -41.63 26.97
N LYS A 14 27.68 -42.63 26.78
CA LYS A 14 26.63 -42.64 25.77
C LYS A 14 25.58 -41.54 25.99
N LYS A 15 25.16 -41.28 27.23
CA LYS A 15 24.17 -40.21 27.54
C LYS A 15 24.72 -38.81 27.29
N SER A 16 26.01 -38.58 27.49
CA SER A 16 26.64 -37.28 27.25
C SER A 16 26.76 -36.98 25.74
N ILE A 17 27.13 -37.97 24.93
CA ILE A 17 27.23 -37.82 23.46
C ILE A 17 25.84 -37.55 22.85
N PHE A 18 24.81 -38.31 23.28
CA PHE A 18 23.43 -38.11 22.81
C PHE A 18 22.91 -36.72 23.13
N LYS A 19 23.13 -36.18 24.33
CA LYS A 19 22.73 -34.83 24.71
C LYS A 19 23.41 -33.75 23.85
N ARG A 20 24.71 -33.90 23.56
CA ARG A 20 25.45 -32.99 22.70
C ARG A 20 24.93 -33.02 21.27
N LEU A 21 24.74 -34.21 20.71
CA LEU A 21 24.18 -34.39 19.37
C LEU A 21 22.77 -33.80 19.27
N PHE A 22 21.91 -34.10 20.23
CA PHE A 22 20.54 -33.53 20.29
C PHE A 22 20.56 -32.01 20.34
N PHE A 23 21.44 -31.41 21.16
CA PHE A 23 21.56 -29.95 21.25
C PHE A 23 22.00 -29.33 19.92
N HIS A 24 22.99 -29.93 19.21
CA HIS A 24 23.40 -29.41 17.91
C HIS A 24 22.28 -29.51 16.86
N ILE A 25 21.56 -30.63 16.82
CA ILE A 25 20.42 -30.80 15.93
C ILE A 25 19.33 -29.77 16.24
N LEU A 26 19.02 -29.53 17.52
CA LEU A 26 18.05 -28.54 17.95
C LEU A 26 18.45 -27.11 17.51
N VAL A 27 19.72 -26.74 17.69
CA VAL A 27 20.23 -25.42 17.27
C VAL A 27 20.15 -25.28 15.75
N LEU A 28 20.54 -26.30 14.99
CA LEU A 28 20.42 -26.28 13.53
C LEU A 28 18.97 -26.17 13.08
N PHE A 29 18.05 -26.86 13.74
CA PHE A 29 16.62 -26.76 13.46
C PHE A 29 16.08 -25.34 13.72
N ILE A 30 16.42 -24.74 14.86
CA ILE A 30 16.03 -23.37 15.21
C ILE A 30 16.57 -22.39 14.15
N LEU A 31 17.84 -22.52 13.76
CA LEU A 31 18.44 -21.67 12.72
C LEU A 31 17.71 -21.83 11.38
N ALA A 32 17.38 -23.05 10.98
CA ALA A 32 16.64 -23.32 9.75
C ALA A 32 15.23 -22.66 9.77
N VAL A 33 14.54 -22.73 10.91
CA VAL A 33 13.22 -22.09 11.09
C VAL A 33 13.34 -20.56 11.00
N ILE A 34 14.35 -19.96 11.64
CA ILE A 34 14.58 -18.51 11.58
C ILE A 34 14.87 -18.07 10.14
N VAL A 35 15.78 -18.76 9.45
CA VAL A 35 16.14 -18.42 8.05
C VAL A 35 14.93 -18.58 7.13
N SER A 36 14.19 -19.68 7.22
CA SER A 36 12.99 -19.91 6.43
C SER A 36 11.91 -18.86 6.72
N GLY A 37 11.70 -18.50 7.99
CA GLY A 37 10.75 -17.48 8.39
C GLY A 37 11.09 -16.09 7.83
N THR A 38 12.38 -15.72 7.88
CA THR A 38 12.86 -14.45 7.34
C THR A 38 12.69 -14.36 5.82
N LEU A 39 13.06 -15.41 5.08
CA LEU A 39 12.90 -15.48 3.64
C LEU A 39 11.42 -15.38 3.22
N ASN A 40 10.54 -16.12 3.91
CA ASN A 40 9.10 -16.04 3.67
C ASN A 40 8.53 -14.64 3.96
N CYS A 41 9.01 -13.97 5.01
CA CYS A 41 8.58 -12.60 5.33
C CYS A 41 8.98 -11.63 4.21
N ILE A 42 10.23 -11.67 3.75
CA ILE A 42 10.73 -10.82 2.65
C ILE A 42 9.91 -11.07 1.37
N GLU A 43 9.66 -12.33 1.02
CA GLU A 43 8.88 -12.68 -0.16
C GLU A 43 7.43 -12.15 -0.06
N ASN A 44 6.79 -12.29 1.09
CA ASN A 44 5.44 -11.77 1.32
C ASN A 44 5.40 -10.25 1.20
N ILE A 45 6.37 -9.52 1.79
CA ILE A 45 6.46 -8.05 1.65
C ILE A 45 6.55 -7.66 0.17
N GLN A 46 7.46 -8.27 -0.60
CA GLN A 46 7.63 -7.95 -2.00
C GLN A 46 6.40 -8.30 -2.85
N ARG A 47 5.71 -9.40 -2.52
CA ARG A 47 4.49 -9.82 -3.20
C ARG A 47 3.35 -8.83 -2.93
N THR A 48 3.15 -8.46 -1.66
CA THR A 48 2.10 -7.52 -1.27
C THR A 48 2.34 -6.16 -1.91
N ARG A 49 3.57 -5.63 -1.85
CA ARG A 49 3.93 -4.36 -2.51
C ARG A 49 3.66 -4.38 -4.02
N ARG A 50 4.03 -5.46 -4.71
CA ARG A 50 3.75 -5.59 -6.15
C ARG A 50 2.25 -5.64 -6.43
N PHE A 51 1.51 -6.38 -5.63
CA PHE A 51 0.05 -6.47 -5.77
C PHE A 51 -0.62 -5.12 -5.55
N THR A 52 -0.29 -4.43 -4.47
CA THR A 52 -0.79 -3.08 -4.16
C THR A 52 -0.50 -2.11 -5.30
N ARG A 53 0.73 -2.10 -5.79
CA ARG A 53 1.12 -1.27 -6.92
C ARG A 53 0.26 -1.54 -8.15
N GLN A 54 0.13 -2.79 -8.56
CA GLN A 54 -0.69 -3.17 -9.71
C GLN A 54 -2.16 -2.79 -9.57
N LEU A 55 -2.71 -2.94 -8.35
CA LEU A 55 -4.09 -2.60 -8.05
C LEU A 55 -4.30 -1.09 -8.17
N THR A 56 -3.43 -0.29 -7.56
CA THR A 56 -3.50 1.18 -7.61
C THR A 56 -3.31 1.70 -9.03
N GLU A 57 -2.32 1.18 -9.77
CA GLU A 57 -2.08 1.55 -11.18
C GLU A 57 -3.29 1.19 -12.07
N SER A 58 -3.92 0.03 -11.86
CA SER A 58 -5.11 -0.39 -12.58
C SER A 58 -6.31 0.51 -12.28
N ALA A 59 -6.53 0.84 -11.01
CA ALA A 59 -7.59 1.75 -10.59
C ALA A 59 -7.42 3.14 -11.20
N LEU A 60 -6.19 3.69 -11.16
CA LEU A 60 -5.87 4.97 -11.78
C LEU A 60 -6.11 4.95 -13.28
N LYS A 61 -5.70 3.90 -13.98
CA LYS A 61 -5.94 3.78 -15.41
C LYS A 61 -7.44 3.82 -15.75
N VAL A 62 -8.25 3.04 -15.05
CA VAL A 62 -9.71 3.03 -15.23
C VAL A 62 -10.30 4.40 -14.94
N ALA A 63 -9.86 5.04 -13.86
CA ALA A 63 -10.34 6.36 -13.49
C ALA A 63 -9.90 7.41 -14.53
N THR A 64 -8.65 7.43 -14.96
CA THR A 64 -8.14 8.35 -15.97
C THR A 64 -8.95 8.23 -17.28
N GLU A 65 -9.11 7.02 -17.83
CA GLU A 65 -9.89 6.78 -19.04
C GLU A 65 -11.37 7.22 -18.91
N THR A 66 -11.92 7.12 -17.69
CA THR A 66 -13.29 7.55 -17.40
C THR A 66 -13.39 9.08 -17.40
N PHE A 67 -12.47 9.75 -16.73
CA PHE A 67 -12.50 11.20 -16.53
C PHE A 67 -11.92 12.01 -17.70
N GLU A 68 -11.17 11.42 -18.62
CA GLU A 68 -10.76 12.06 -19.89
C GLU A 68 -11.96 12.47 -20.77
N ARG A 69 -13.12 11.85 -20.54
CA ARG A 69 -14.36 12.17 -21.25
C ARG A 69 -15.19 13.27 -20.55
N CYS A 70 -14.77 13.68 -19.36
CA CYS A 70 -15.46 14.69 -18.56
C CYS A 70 -14.82 16.06 -18.77
N ASP A 71 -15.64 17.11 -18.71
CA ASP A 71 -15.12 18.48 -18.61
C ASP A 71 -14.80 18.78 -17.14
N ILE A 72 -13.52 18.68 -16.79
CA ILE A 72 -13.03 18.85 -15.41
C ILE A 72 -13.34 20.25 -14.88
N ASN A 73 -13.24 21.30 -15.72
CA ASN A 73 -13.55 22.66 -15.31
C ASN A 73 -15.05 22.83 -15.06
N ALA A 74 -15.90 22.25 -15.91
CA ALA A 74 -17.34 22.29 -15.69
C ALA A 74 -17.77 21.57 -14.41
N LEU A 75 -17.08 20.48 -14.03
CA LEU A 75 -17.29 19.80 -12.77
C LEU A 75 -16.88 20.68 -11.58
N LEU A 76 -15.75 21.38 -11.67
CA LEU A 76 -15.28 22.29 -10.63
C LEU A 76 -16.22 23.49 -10.45
N ASP A 77 -16.69 24.08 -11.54
CA ASP A 77 -17.55 25.25 -11.53
C ASP A 77 -18.98 24.97 -11.00
N ASN A 78 -19.45 23.71 -11.09
CA ASN A 78 -20.80 23.32 -10.69
C ASN A 78 -20.82 22.07 -9.79
N PRO A 79 -20.34 22.16 -8.54
CA PRO A 79 -20.26 21.01 -7.62
C PRO A 79 -21.64 20.49 -7.18
N ASP A 80 -22.71 21.27 -7.37
CA ASP A 80 -24.08 20.85 -7.08
C ASP A 80 -24.81 20.19 -8.26
N SER A 81 -24.14 20.09 -9.43
CA SER A 81 -24.73 19.51 -10.63
C SER A 81 -24.96 17.99 -10.51
N GLU A 82 -25.87 17.48 -11.34
CA GLU A 82 -26.09 16.02 -11.42
C GLU A 82 -24.86 15.32 -12.01
N GLU A 83 -24.18 15.96 -12.94
CA GLU A 83 -22.93 15.50 -13.56
C GLU A 83 -21.82 15.34 -12.52
N TYR A 84 -21.65 16.34 -11.64
CA TYR A 84 -20.69 16.27 -10.55
C TYR A 84 -21.01 15.12 -9.59
N ARG A 85 -22.27 14.98 -9.18
CA ARG A 85 -22.70 13.87 -8.30
C ARG A 85 -22.47 12.50 -8.92
N LYS A 86 -22.70 12.34 -10.23
CA LYS A 86 -22.39 11.10 -10.96
C LYS A 86 -20.87 10.85 -10.99
N ALA A 87 -20.08 11.89 -11.23
CA ALA A 87 -18.62 11.80 -11.25
C ALA A 87 -18.07 11.36 -9.89
N VAL A 88 -18.49 11.99 -8.79
CA VAL A 88 -18.12 11.59 -7.42
C VAL A 88 -18.53 10.15 -7.13
N LYS A 89 -19.75 9.75 -7.50
CA LYS A 89 -20.22 8.36 -7.32
C LYS A 89 -19.37 7.36 -8.09
N THR A 90 -18.94 7.70 -9.30
CA THR A 90 -18.10 6.85 -10.13
C THR A 90 -16.69 6.73 -9.53
N LEU A 91 -16.09 7.85 -9.11
CA LEU A 91 -14.78 7.85 -8.48
C LEU A 91 -14.80 7.04 -7.17
N ARG A 92 -15.85 7.21 -6.36
CA ARG A 92 -16.06 6.44 -5.12
C ARG A 92 -16.19 4.94 -5.40
N TRP A 93 -16.95 4.57 -6.41
CA TRP A 93 -17.08 3.16 -6.79
C TRP A 93 -15.72 2.56 -7.18
N ILE A 94 -14.88 3.28 -7.93
CA ILE A 94 -13.53 2.84 -8.27
C ILE A 94 -12.67 2.71 -7.01
N CYS A 95 -12.71 3.69 -6.11
CA CYS A 95 -12.01 3.71 -4.84
C CYS A 95 -12.35 2.46 -3.99
N GLN A 96 -13.64 2.24 -3.73
CA GLN A 96 -14.16 1.13 -2.93
C GLN A 96 -13.87 -0.25 -3.55
N THR A 97 -14.08 -0.38 -4.86
CA THR A 97 -13.84 -1.66 -5.56
C THR A 97 -12.37 -2.09 -5.51
N ASN A 98 -11.44 -1.14 -5.41
CA ASN A 98 -10.01 -1.39 -5.35
C ASN A 98 -9.43 -1.27 -3.93
N HIS A 99 -10.26 -1.08 -2.91
CA HIS A 99 -9.86 -0.94 -1.51
C HIS A 99 -8.80 0.14 -1.30
N LEU A 100 -8.97 1.27 -2.00
CA LEU A 100 -8.10 2.44 -1.86
C LEU A 100 -8.61 3.30 -0.70
N GLU A 101 -7.72 3.81 0.13
CA GLU A 101 -8.08 4.69 1.25
C GLU A 101 -8.71 5.99 0.73
N TYR A 102 -8.05 6.63 -0.26
CA TYR A 102 -8.53 7.84 -0.90
C TYR A 102 -8.32 7.79 -2.41
N MET A 103 -9.23 8.45 -3.14
CA MET A 103 -9.01 8.91 -4.52
C MET A 103 -9.43 10.36 -4.64
N TYR A 104 -8.69 11.11 -5.43
CA TYR A 104 -8.94 12.54 -5.59
C TYR A 104 -8.52 13.04 -6.96
N ILE A 105 -9.20 14.09 -7.42
CA ILE A 105 -8.89 14.80 -8.66
C ILE A 105 -8.62 16.26 -8.29
N TYR A 106 -7.53 16.82 -8.79
CA TYR A 106 -7.14 18.21 -8.55
C TYR A 106 -6.41 18.81 -9.76
N ILE A 107 -6.44 20.13 -9.83
CA ILE A 107 -5.73 20.93 -10.83
C ILE A 107 -4.48 21.50 -10.16
N PRO A 108 -3.25 21.13 -10.56
CA PRO A 108 -2.04 21.66 -9.99
C PRO A 108 -1.72 23.06 -10.54
N ASN A 109 -1.25 23.94 -9.65
CA ASN A 109 -0.61 25.20 -10.00
C ASN A 109 0.86 25.12 -9.58
N PHE A 110 1.72 24.76 -10.53
CA PHE A 110 3.15 24.56 -10.28
C PHE A 110 3.90 25.85 -9.94
N ASP A 111 3.41 27.00 -10.39
CA ASP A 111 4.07 28.29 -10.14
C ASP A 111 3.86 28.75 -8.70
N GLU A 112 2.71 28.44 -8.12
CA GLU A 112 2.36 28.83 -6.74
C GLU A 112 2.51 27.69 -5.74
N ASN A 113 2.89 26.50 -6.16
CA ASN A 113 2.90 25.26 -5.33
C ASN A 113 1.56 25.00 -4.64
N LYS A 114 0.47 25.18 -5.39
CA LYS A 114 -0.89 24.95 -4.93
C LYS A 114 -1.61 23.92 -5.74
N VAL A 115 -2.62 23.34 -5.15
CA VAL A 115 -3.58 22.47 -5.85
C VAL A 115 -5.01 22.96 -5.60
N THR A 116 -5.85 22.89 -6.62
CA THR A 116 -7.29 23.14 -6.51
C THR A 116 -8.00 21.80 -6.62
N TYR A 117 -8.64 21.34 -5.54
CA TYR A 117 -9.35 20.08 -5.55
C TYR A 117 -10.66 20.20 -6.36
N VAL A 118 -10.86 19.24 -7.26
CA VAL A 118 -12.12 19.07 -8.00
C VAL A 118 -13.05 18.16 -7.20
N MET A 119 -12.55 17.01 -6.74
CA MET A 119 -13.29 16.07 -5.89
C MET A 119 -12.35 15.16 -5.13
N THR A 120 -12.82 14.68 -3.97
CA THR A 120 -12.13 13.67 -3.15
C THR A 120 -13.13 12.67 -2.62
N VAL A 121 -12.76 11.40 -2.61
CA VAL A 121 -13.56 10.30 -2.07
C VAL A 121 -12.69 9.40 -1.20
N ALA A 122 -13.31 8.70 -0.24
CA ALA A 122 -12.70 7.70 0.62
C ALA A 122 -13.40 6.35 0.46
N ASP A 123 -12.74 5.28 0.89
CA ASP A 123 -13.33 3.93 0.92
C ASP A 123 -14.49 3.86 1.92
N ASP A 124 -14.32 4.44 3.10
CA ASP A 124 -15.38 4.54 4.12
C ASP A 124 -15.82 6.00 4.30
N ASP A 125 -17.13 6.25 4.16
CA ASP A 125 -17.74 7.57 4.33
C ASP A 125 -17.68 8.08 5.80
N SER A 126 -17.39 7.20 6.77
CA SER A 126 -17.49 7.51 8.21
C SER A 126 -16.21 8.04 8.84
N GLU A 127 -15.03 7.83 8.25
CA GLU A 127 -13.79 7.99 9.01
C GLU A 127 -13.05 9.31 8.84
N ASN A 128 -13.34 10.16 7.85
CA ASN A 128 -12.55 11.37 7.67
C ASN A 128 -13.30 12.57 7.07
N GLU A 129 -14.36 13.02 7.73
CA GLU A 129 -14.99 14.32 7.41
C GLU A 129 -13.96 15.47 7.31
N ASN A 130 -12.91 15.44 8.11
CA ASN A 130 -11.87 16.47 8.08
C ASN A 130 -11.04 16.45 6.79
N VAL A 131 -10.67 15.28 6.27
CA VAL A 131 -9.92 15.15 5.01
C VAL A 131 -10.79 15.52 3.83
N LEU A 132 -12.04 15.06 3.81
CA LEU A 132 -12.99 15.38 2.77
C LEU A 132 -13.35 16.88 2.76
N ASN A 133 -13.43 17.52 3.92
CA ASN A 133 -13.72 18.95 4.04
C ASN A 133 -12.55 19.84 3.58
N VAL A 134 -11.29 19.46 3.89
CA VAL A 134 -10.10 20.21 3.44
C VAL A 134 -9.89 20.07 1.93
N ARG A 135 -10.36 18.97 1.33
CA ARG A 135 -10.23 18.66 -0.09
C ARG A 135 -11.57 18.73 -0.82
N SER A 136 -12.47 19.59 -0.37
CA SER A 136 -13.75 19.84 -1.05
C SER A 136 -13.56 20.55 -2.39
N ALA A 137 -14.56 20.48 -3.26
CA ALA A 137 -14.51 21.13 -4.56
C ALA A 137 -14.19 22.64 -4.44
N GLY A 138 -13.22 23.10 -5.20
CA GLY A 138 -12.72 24.49 -5.17
C GLY A 138 -11.78 24.82 -4.02
N ALA A 139 -11.48 23.89 -3.10
CA ALA A 139 -10.52 24.14 -2.05
C ALA A 139 -9.12 24.27 -2.64
N GLU A 140 -8.48 25.43 -2.41
CA GLU A 140 -7.06 25.64 -2.70
C GLU A 140 -6.24 25.26 -1.46
N VAL A 141 -5.23 24.40 -1.66
CA VAL A 141 -4.35 23.97 -0.59
C VAL A 141 -2.90 24.23 -1.01
N ASP A 142 -2.13 24.82 -0.09
CA ASP A 142 -0.68 24.88 -0.23
C ASP A 142 -0.14 23.45 -0.18
N HIS A 143 0.27 22.95 -1.33
CA HIS A 143 0.74 21.60 -1.52
C HIS A 143 2.11 21.67 -2.17
N GLY A 144 3.14 21.29 -1.42
CA GLY A 144 4.47 21.13 -2.02
C GLY A 144 4.40 20.05 -3.08
N LEU A 145 4.17 20.44 -4.34
CA LEU A 145 4.05 19.53 -5.47
C LEU A 145 5.30 18.68 -5.62
N TRP A 146 5.12 17.37 -5.49
CA TRP A 146 6.22 16.40 -5.48
C TRP A 146 6.69 16.06 -6.89
N ASP A 147 7.88 15.51 -6.98
CA ASP A 147 8.45 15.12 -8.28
C ASP A 147 7.57 14.12 -9.03
N ALA A 148 6.91 13.20 -8.31
CA ALA A 148 5.99 12.23 -8.90
C ALA A 148 4.76 12.88 -9.57
N GLU A 149 4.22 13.96 -9.01
CA GLU A 149 3.11 14.70 -9.59
C GLU A 149 3.55 15.47 -10.83
N LYS A 150 4.73 16.11 -10.76
CA LYS A 150 5.34 16.81 -11.90
C LYS A 150 5.63 15.83 -13.05
N GLU A 151 6.20 14.67 -12.72
CA GLU A 151 6.48 13.63 -13.70
C GLU A 151 5.20 13.10 -14.36
N ALA A 152 4.12 12.87 -13.59
CA ALA A 152 2.82 12.46 -14.13
C ALA A 152 2.22 13.55 -15.04
N TRP A 153 2.38 14.81 -14.68
CA TRP A 153 1.91 15.93 -15.49
C TRP A 153 2.66 16.07 -16.81
N GLU A 154 3.98 15.97 -16.77
CA GLU A 154 4.85 16.07 -17.95
C GLU A 154 4.73 14.84 -18.86
N ASN A 155 4.41 13.67 -18.30
CA ASN A 155 4.27 12.41 -19.00
C ASN A 155 2.87 11.80 -18.79
N PRO A 156 1.82 12.33 -19.41
CA PRO A 156 0.43 12.00 -19.08
C PRO A 156 0.03 10.54 -19.34
N ASN A 157 0.86 9.75 -20.01
CA ASN A 157 0.65 8.30 -20.19
C ASN A 157 1.34 7.45 -19.11
N LEU A 158 2.06 8.08 -18.18
CA LEU A 158 2.79 7.42 -17.12
C LEU A 158 2.00 7.48 -15.81
N VAL A 159 1.93 6.36 -15.10
CA VAL A 159 1.53 6.34 -13.70
C VAL A 159 2.79 6.44 -12.86
N THR A 160 2.91 7.51 -12.09
CA THR A 160 4.01 7.73 -11.14
C THR A 160 3.57 7.37 -9.75
N ALA A 161 4.49 6.95 -8.89
CA ALA A 161 4.13 6.54 -7.54
C ALA A 161 5.29 6.70 -6.56
N TYR A 162 4.95 6.89 -5.28
CA TYR A 162 5.91 6.91 -4.18
C TYR A 162 5.26 6.45 -2.87
N GLU A 163 6.09 6.05 -1.90
CA GLU A 163 5.65 5.76 -0.54
C GLU A 163 5.71 7.06 0.27
N TYR A 164 4.58 7.48 0.80
CA TYR A 164 4.44 8.67 1.60
C TYR A 164 4.10 8.32 3.04
N GLN A 165 4.83 8.92 3.98
CA GLN A 165 4.58 8.82 5.40
C GLN A 165 4.24 10.21 5.93
N ASN A 166 3.03 10.38 6.42
CA ASN A 166 2.59 11.60 7.07
C ASN A 166 1.93 11.28 8.40
N ASP A 167 2.41 11.91 9.44
CA ASP A 167 1.92 11.70 10.81
C ASP A 167 0.49 12.19 11.01
N SER A 168 0.02 13.11 10.17
CA SER A 168 -1.33 13.71 10.30
C SER A 168 -2.43 12.91 9.60
N PHE A 169 -2.12 12.21 8.49
CA PHE A 169 -3.12 11.51 7.66
C PHE A 169 -2.88 10.01 7.55
N GLY A 170 -1.74 9.53 8.01
CA GLY A 170 -1.33 8.13 7.88
C GLY A 170 -0.14 7.94 6.94
N SER A 171 0.16 6.68 6.65
CA SER A 171 1.23 6.29 5.75
C SER A 171 0.63 5.61 4.52
N PHE A 172 0.95 6.13 3.33
CA PHE A 172 0.34 5.69 2.08
C PHE A 172 1.36 5.30 1.02
N TYR A 173 0.97 4.36 0.19
CA TYR A 173 1.48 4.23 -1.16
C TYR A 173 0.58 5.08 -2.05
N THR A 174 1.12 6.16 -2.58
CA THR A 174 0.39 7.12 -3.40
C THR A 174 0.85 7.02 -4.84
N ALA A 175 -0.09 7.03 -5.76
CA ALA A 175 0.17 7.03 -7.19
C ALA A 175 -0.65 8.11 -7.90
N PHE A 176 -0.09 8.63 -9.01
CA PHE A 176 -0.71 9.71 -9.81
C PHE A 176 -0.74 9.35 -11.28
N SER A 177 -1.77 9.88 -11.95
CA SER A 177 -1.91 9.87 -13.40
C SER A 177 -2.51 11.18 -13.86
N ALA A 178 -2.13 11.66 -15.04
CA ALA A 178 -2.71 12.87 -15.59
C ALA A 178 -3.99 12.56 -16.39
N ILE A 179 -5.04 13.33 -16.16
CA ILE A 179 -6.25 13.35 -16.98
C ILE A 179 -5.97 14.26 -18.18
N GLN A 180 -6.10 13.71 -19.38
CA GLN A 180 -5.86 14.45 -20.60
C GLN A 180 -7.14 15.08 -21.12
N GLY A 181 -7.05 16.33 -21.53
CA GLY A 181 -8.14 17.02 -22.22
C GLY A 181 -8.16 16.70 -23.72
N LYS A 182 -9.06 17.37 -24.43
CA LYS A 182 -9.39 17.15 -25.86
C LYS A 182 -8.19 17.14 -26.82
N TYR A 183 -7.07 17.77 -26.44
CA TYR A 183 -5.87 17.89 -27.28
C TYR A 183 -4.68 17.09 -26.77
N GLY A 184 -4.90 16.12 -25.88
CA GLY A 184 -3.86 15.30 -25.30
C GLY A 184 -2.98 16.04 -24.28
N LYS A 185 -3.37 17.26 -23.86
CA LYS A 185 -2.68 18.01 -22.82
C LYS A 185 -3.30 17.69 -21.46
N PRO A 186 -2.49 17.56 -20.40
CA PRO A 186 -3.00 17.35 -19.07
C PRO A 186 -3.87 18.54 -18.63
N VAL A 187 -5.02 18.24 -18.01
CA VAL A 187 -5.96 19.23 -17.48
C VAL A 187 -6.14 19.09 -15.98
N ALA A 188 -5.88 17.91 -15.43
CA ALA A 188 -5.91 17.63 -14.00
C ALA A 188 -5.01 16.43 -13.68
N LEU A 189 -4.71 16.25 -12.41
CA LEU A 189 -4.11 15.01 -11.88
C LEU A 189 -5.18 14.24 -11.12
N ILE A 190 -5.11 12.92 -11.21
CA ILE A 190 -5.84 12.01 -10.37
C ILE A 190 -4.85 11.27 -9.49
N GLY A 191 -5.09 11.28 -8.18
CA GLY A 191 -4.30 10.56 -7.18
C GLY A 191 -5.09 9.44 -6.54
N ALA A 192 -4.38 8.42 -6.12
CA ALA A 192 -4.92 7.28 -5.38
C ALA A 192 -3.97 6.88 -4.25
N ASP A 193 -4.52 6.77 -3.04
CA ASP A 193 -3.80 6.45 -1.82
C ASP A 193 -4.21 5.06 -1.33
N TYR A 194 -3.23 4.18 -1.13
CA TYR A 194 -3.41 2.88 -0.51
C TYR A 194 -2.73 2.86 0.86
N SER A 195 -3.45 2.45 1.90
CA SER A 195 -2.93 2.46 3.28
C SER A 195 -1.78 1.49 3.49
N LEU A 196 -0.60 1.99 3.87
CA LEU A 196 0.54 1.15 4.24
C LEU A 196 0.28 0.38 5.55
N THR A 197 -0.54 0.93 6.44
CA THR A 197 -0.94 0.26 7.68
C THR A 197 -1.71 -1.03 7.36
N GLN A 198 -2.61 -0.98 6.40
CA GLN A 198 -3.34 -2.16 5.92
C GLN A 198 -2.38 -3.20 5.32
N ILE A 199 -1.43 -2.77 4.49
CA ILE A 199 -0.38 -3.64 3.93
C ILE A 199 0.40 -4.37 5.04
N TYR A 200 0.88 -3.64 6.04
CA TYR A 200 1.66 -4.25 7.13
C TYR A 200 0.82 -5.21 7.98
N THR A 201 -0.45 -4.88 8.23
CA THR A 201 -1.37 -5.76 8.95
C THR A 201 -1.59 -7.08 8.21
N GLU A 202 -1.81 -7.03 6.92
CA GLU A 202 -1.94 -8.23 6.07
C GLU A 202 -0.67 -9.06 6.07
N ILE A 203 0.50 -8.44 5.92
CA ILE A 203 1.79 -9.14 5.93
C ILE A 203 1.99 -9.88 7.25
N ILE A 204 1.74 -9.21 8.38
CA ILE A 204 1.86 -9.81 9.72
C ILE A 204 0.91 -10.98 9.87
N PHE A 205 -0.35 -10.82 9.48
CA PHE A 205 -1.37 -11.86 9.57
C PHE A 205 -1.00 -13.10 8.73
N TYR A 206 -0.65 -12.93 7.46
CA TYR A 206 -0.25 -14.04 6.58
C TYR A 206 1.04 -14.73 7.04
N THR A 207 1.99 -13.97 7.58
CA THR A 207 3.24 -14.53 8.12
C THR A 207 2.95 -15.36 9.36
N ALA A 208 2.12 -14.88 10.28
CA ALA A 208 1.71 -15.59 11.48
C ALA A 208 0.93 -16.88 11.16
N MET A 209 -0.02 -16.81 10.22
CA MET A 209 -0.77 -17.98 9.75
C MET A 209 0.14 -19.06 9.16
N ARG A 210 1.09 -18.70 8.32
CA ARG A 210 2.04 -19.66 7.74
C ARG A 210 2.95 -20.30 8.79
N LEU A 211 3.43 -19.53 9.75
CA LEU A 211 4.23 -20.07 10.86
C LEU A 211 3.42 -21.05 11.73
N SER A 212 2.13 -20.78 11.96
CA SER A 212 1.27 -21.68 12.73
C SER A 212 0.98 -23.00 12.02
N LEU A 213 0.87 -22.99 10.68
CA LEU A 213 0.65 -24.21 9.87
C LEU A 213 1.88 -25.13 9.77
N ILE A 214 3.08 -24.59 10.00
CA ILE A 214 4.32 -25.41 10.04
C ILE A 214 4.45 -26.19 11.35
N HIS A 215 3.69 -25.81 12.37
CA HIS A 215 3.72 -26.45 13.70
C HIS A 215 2.64 -27.52 13.92
N ILE A 216 1.80 -27.83 12.93
CA ILE A 216 0.85 -28.96 12.89
C ILE A 216 1.41 -30.08 12.02
#